data_b95570599ac28ac4331fc6bc94fd9b79
#
_entry.id   b95570599ac28ac4331fc6bc94fd9b79
#
_cell.length_a   1.000
_cell.length_b   1.000
_cell.length_c   1.000
_cell.angle_alpha   90.00
_cell.angle_beta   90.00
_cell.angle_gamma   90.00
#
_symmetry.space_group_name_H-M   'P 1'
#
loop_
_entity.id
_entity.type
_entity.pdbx_description
1 polymer ?
#
loop_
_entity_poly.entity_id
_entity_poly.type
_entity_poly.pdbx_seq_one_letter_code
_entity_poly.pdbx_strand_id
1 'polypeptide(L)'
;MNRRKFIGQGTMGLGAMLVLPQFLKAAETEKYKWPVGFQTFPIRDKVAKDFPGTMKMMADMGYQLVEMCYPKGYASSGFGPLVDVKPADIRKMIGDAGLYCPSCHFGIGDLRDNFDECMEYAHGLGLTQIVCPGLDPPGTKISEYKEAADKFNKIAEKVKSAGMRTGLHNHQKEFAMLDGELIYDAIMGALDGNLVKMQFQTEVITLGYRASTYFTKYPGRFISAHLSDWTADKKQVPVGQGVIDWKEFFAAAKTGGVKNFFVEMNLENFKDSASYIHGLLG
;
A
#
# COMPACT_ATOMS: atom_id res chain seq x y z
N MET A 1 -38.44 33.36 59.27
CA MET A 1 -39.92 33.24 59.28
C MET A 1 -40.35 32.30 58.20
N ASN A 2 -40.97 31.17 58.69
CA ASN A 2 -42.10 30.44 58.17
C ASN A 2 -42.01 29.81 56.77
N ARG A 3 -41.92 28.49 56.71
CA ARG A 3 -42.97 27.43 56.82
C ARG A 3 -43.77 27.33 55.51
N ARG A 4 -44.00 26.22 54.90
CA ARG A 4 -44.37 24.83 55.17
C ARG A 4 -44.70 24.18 53.81
N LYS A 5 -44.22 22.93 53.61
CA LYS A 5 -45.02 21.72 53.37
C LYS A 5 -46.07 21.74 52.24
N PHE A 6 -46.01 20.80 51.29
CA PHE A 6 -46.94 19.70 51.31
C PHE A 6 -46.46 18.49 50.46
N ILE A 7 -46.75 17.33 50.99
CA ILE A 7 -46.49 16.01 50.51
C ILE A 7 -47.63 15.62 49.54
N GLY A 8 -47.33 14.91 48.47
CA GLY A 8 -48.31 14.18 47.66
C GLY A 8 -47.67 12.95 47.06
N GLN A 9 -47.97 11.78 47.66
CA GLN A 9 -47.65 10.46 47.17
C GLN A 9 -48.54 10.11 45.99
N GLY A 10 -48.01 9.46 44.99
CA GLY A 10 -48.76 8.83 43.91
C GLY A 10 -47.91 7.75 43.27
N THR A 11 -48.33 6.56 43.49
CA THR A 11 -47.76 5.23 43.21
C THR A 11 -47.64 4.86 41.73
N MET A 12 -46.65 4.05 41.49
CA MET A 12 -46.53 2.91 40.56
C MET A 12 -46.76 3.12 39.06
N GLY A 13 -45.75 2.75 38.32
CA GLY A 13 -45.77 2.38 36.93
C GLY A 13 -44.42 1.86 36.49
N LEU A 14 -44.15 0.56 36.70
CA LEU A 14 -43.03 -0.14 36.07
C LEU A 14 -43.16 -0.03 34.54
N GLY A 15 -42.19 0.57 33.92
CA GLY A 15 -42.01 0.58 32.50
C GLY A 15 -40.53 0.85 32.22
N ALA A 16 -39.68 -0.08 32.60
CA ALA A 16 -38.29 -0.07 32.12
C ALA A 16 -38.29 -0.42 30.63
N MET A 17 -38.61 0.57 29.80
CA MET A 17 -38.23 0.50 28.38
C MET A 17 -36.72 0.57 28.32
N LEU A 18 -36.09 -0.57 28.12
CA LEU A 18 -34.75 -0.71 27.63
C LEU A 18 -34.67 0.09 26.30
N VAL A 19 -34.20 1.32 26.39
CA VAL A 19 -33.68 2.04 25.22
C VAL A 19 -32.36 1.36 24.87
N LEU A 20 -32.45 0.28 24.11
CA LEU A 20 -31.33 -0.23 23.35
C LEU A 20 -30.84 0.93 22.47
N PRO A 21 -29.57 1.32 22.55
CA PRO A 21 -29.07 2.32 21.62
C PRO A 21 -29.20 1.76 20.21
N GLN A 22 -30.02 2.43 19.39
CA GLN A 22 -30.15 2.21 17.94
C GLN A 22 -28.85 2.66 17.23
N PHE A 23 -27.71 2.12 17.62
CA PHE A 23 -26.41 2.33 16.94
C PHE A 23 -25.96 1.13 16.13
N LEU A 24 -26.87 0.16 15.90
CA LEU A 24 -26.68 -0.89 14.92
C LEU A 24 -27.62 -0.69 13.73
N LYS A 25 -27.67 0.52 13.16
CA LYS A 25 -27.83 0.59 11.71
C LYS A 25 -26.50 0.10 11.17
N ALA A 26 -26.53 -1.10 10.58
CA ALA A 26 -25.48 -1.55 9.70
C ALA A 26 -25.10 -0.35 8.84
N ALA A 27 -23.87 0.15 8.98
CA ALA A 27 -23.29 1.06 8.01
C ALA A 27 -23.44 0.30 6.69
N GLU A 28 -24.31 0.77 5.82
CA GLU A 28 -24.25 0.43 4.40
C GLU A 28 -22.78 0.71 4.05
N THR A 29 -22.04 -0.34 3.78
CA THR A 29 -20.67 -0.22 3.34
C THR A 29 -20.75 0.56 2.04
N GLU A 30 -20.43 1.88 2.10
CA GLU A 30 -20.19 2.64 0.89
C GLU A 30 -19.23 1.79 0.06
N LYS A 31 -19.71 1.30 -1.07
CA LYS A 31 -18.91 0.50 -1.99
C LYS A 31 -17.77 1.40 -2.46
N TYR A 32 -16.58 1.16 -1.94
CA TYR A 32 -15.40 1.92 -2.32
C TYR A 32 -15.02 1.56 -3.74
N LYS A 33 -15.24 2.47 -4.68
CA LYS A 33 -14.69 2.37 -6.03
C LYS A 33 -13.21 2.78 -5.98
N TRP A 34 -12.36 1.87 -5.56
CA TRP A 34 -10.93 2.06 -5.69
C TRP A 34 -10.43 1.44 -6.98
N PRO A 35 -9.65 2.18 -7.79
CA PRO A 35 -9.02 1.60 -8.95
C PRO A 35 -7.99 0.55 -8.51
N VAL A 36 -8.01 -0.60 -9.18
CA VAL A 36 -7.10 -1.71 -8.91
C VAL A 36 -5.90 -1.63 -9.86
N GLY A 37 -4.71 -1.74 -9.32
CA GLY A 37 -3.46 -1.70 -10.06
C GLY A 37 -2.70 -3.03 -10.00
N PHE A 38 -1.59 -3.05 -10.73
CA PHE A 38 -0.61 -4.13 -10.68
C PHE A 38 0.80 -3.57 -10.60
N GLN A 39 1.71 -4.36 -9.99
CA GLN A 39 3.14 -4.07 -9.97
C GLN A 39 3.81 -4.79 -11.16
N THR A 40 4.75 -4.12 -11.84
CA THR A 40 5.42 -4.64 -13.04
C THR A 40 6.53 -5.65 -12.76
N PHE A 41 7.09 -5.67 -11.54
CA PHE A 41 8.24 -6.51 -11.21
C PHE A 41 8.03 -8.02 -11.42
N PRO A 42 6.89 -8.63 -11.03
CA PRO A 42 6.65 -10.06 -11.25
C PRO A 42 6.54 -10.43 -12.73
N ILE A 43 6.16 -9.49 -13.57
CA ILE A 43 5.96 -9.70 -15.02
C ILE A 43 7.03 -9.02 -15.87
N ARG A 44 8.17 -8.67 -15.27
CA ARG A 44 9.27 -7.94 -15.90
C ARG A 44 9.79 -8.54 -17.19
N ASP A 45 9.75 -9.89 -17.33
CA ASP A 45 10.17 -10.57 -18.56
C ASP A 45 9.22 -10.25 -19.75
N LYS A 46 7.93 -10.07 -19.48
CA LYS A 46 6.96 -9.62 -20.50
C LYS A 46 7.12 -8.13 -20.78
N VAL A 47 7.36 -7.33 -19.74
CA VAL A 47 7.68 -5.89 -19.85
C VAL A 47 8.92 -5.69 -20.73
N ALA A 48 9.97 -6.47 -20.52
CA ALA A 48 11.20 -6.42 -21.31
C ALA A 48 10.98 -6.78 -22.78
N LYS A 49 10.10 -7.75 -23.04
CA LYS A 49 9.87 -8.29 -24.39
C LYS A 49 8.91 -7.42 -25.21
N ASP A 50 7.83 -6.94 -24.60
CA ASP A 50 6.78 -6.14 -25.27
C ASP A 50 6.05 -5.31 -24.21
N PHE A 51 6.53 -4.09 -23.96
CA PHE A 51 5.92 -3.20 -22.97
C PHE A 51 4.49 -2.79 -23.34
N PRO A 52 4.19 -2.28 -24.56
CA PRO A 52 2.84 -1.88 -24.92
C PRO A 52 1.84 -3.05 -24.88
N GLY A 53 2.22 -4.20 -25.43
CA GLY A 53 1.38 -5.40 -25.42
C GLY A 53 1.13 -5.90 -24.00
N THR A 54 2.13 -5.79 -23.10
CA THR A 54 1.98 -6.14 -21.68
C THR A 54 0.99 -5.21 -20.98
N MET A 55 1.08 -3.89 -21.21
CA MET A 55 0.14 -2.93 -20.64
C MET A 55 -1.29 -3.21 -21.11
N LYS A 56 -1.48 -3.46 -22.40
CA LYS A 56 -2.79 -3.83 -22.94
C LYS A 56 -3.32 -5.13 -22.33
N MET A 57 -2.50 -6.16 -22.22
CA MET A 57 -2.87 -7.44 -21.60
C MET A 57 -3.39 -7.24 -20.18
N MET A 58 -2.72 -6.41 -19.38
CA MET A 58 -3.12 -6.12 -18.01
C MET A 58 -4.42 -5.31 -17.93
N ALA A 59 -4.59 -4.33 -18.82
CA ALA A 59 -5.84 -3.58 -18.95
C ALA A 59 -7.02 -4.50 -19.33
N ASP A 60 -6.81 -5.45 -20.26
CA ASP A 60 -7.82 -6.42 -20.68
C ASP A 60 -8.20 -7.40 -19.53
N MET A 61 -7.32 -7.58 -18.52
CA MET A 61 -7.64 -8.32 -17.28
C MET A 61 -8.44 -7.47 -16.27
N GLY A 62 -8.67 -6.17 -16.53
CA GLY A 62 -9.47 -5.29 -15.69
C GLY A 62 -8.67 -4.35 -14.79
N TYR A 63 -7.35 -4.29 -14.91
CA TYR A 63 -6.54 -3.32 -14.16
C TYR A 63 -6.69 -1.90 -14.71
N GLN A 64 -6.60 -0.90 -13.84
CA GLN A 64 -6.68 0.52 -14.19
C GLN A 64 -5.39 1.28 -13.85
N LEU A 65 -4.61 0.75 -12.91
CA LEU A 65 -3.35 1.36 -12.50
C LEU A 65 -2.18 0.42 -12.78
N VAL A 66 -1.01 1.03 -12.99
CA VAL A 66 0.26 0.32 -13.02
C VAL A 66 1.24 0.98 -12.05
N GLU A 67 1.98 0.18 -11.30
CA GLU A 67 3.16 0.62 -10.59
C GLU A 67 4.40 0.11 -11.31
N MET A 68 5.25 1.05 -11.71
CA MET A 68 6.48 0.76 -12.45
C MET A 68 7.66 0.50 -11.50
N CYS A 69 8.73 -0.05 -12.04
CA CYS A 69 10.07 0.05 -11.48
C CYS A 69 10.87 1.05 -12.32
N TYR A 70 11.71 1.86 -11.68
CA TYR A 70 12.59 2.83 -12.35
C TYR A 70 13.57 2.11 -13.27
N PRO A 71 13.53 2.29 -14.62
CA PRO A 71 14.25 1.45 -15.55
C PRO A 71 15.77 1.44 -15.32
N LYS A 72 16.41 2.58 -15.02
CA LYS A 72 17.85 2.63 -14.76
C LYS A 72 18.24 1.83 -13.52
N GLY A 73 17.50 2.01 -12.41
CA GLY A 73 17.77 1.29 -11.16
C GLY A 73 17.48 -0.21 -11.25
N TYR A 74 16.61 -0.62 -12.17
CA TYR A 74 16.21 -2.02 -12.38
C TYR A 74 16.65 -2.59 -13.74
N ALA A 75 17.63 -1.97 -14.40
CA ALA A 75 18.08 -2.39 -15.74
C ALA A 75 18.47 -3.87 -15.80
N SER A 76 19.26 -4.33 -14.82
CA SER A 76 19.66 -5.75 -14.70
C SER A 76 18.56 -6.71 -14.30
N SER A 77 17.42 -6.17 -13.85
CA SER A 77 16.24 -6.95 -13.39
C SER A 77 15.13 -7.05 -14.43
N GLY A 78 15.43 -6.78 -15.71
CA GLY A 78 14.47 -6.92 -16.81
C GLY A 78 13.92 -5.59 -17.33
N PHE A 79 14.29 -4.44 -16.77
CA PHE A 79 13.83 -3.12 -17.25
C PHE A 79 14.83 -2.44 -18.20
N GLY A 80 15.94 -3.12 -18.55
CA GLY A 80 16.97 -2.61 -19.46
C GLY A 80 16.43 -2.03 -20.77
N PRO A 81 15.49 -2.69 -21.49
CA PRO A 81 14.92 -2.16 -22.73
C PRO A 81 14.21 -0.82 -22.60
N LEU A 82 13.83 -0.39 -21.38
CA LEU A 82 13.14 0.87 -21.14
C LEU A 82 14.08 2.01 -20.70
N VAL A 83 15.37 1.75 -20.50
CA VAL A 83 16.35 2.73 -19.96
C VAL A 83 16.45 3.97 -20.85
N ASP A 84 16.49 3.76 -22.16
CA ASP A 84 16.63 4.85 -23.13
C ASP A 84 15.30 5.38 -23.68
N VAL A 85 14.17 4.84 -23.19
CA VAL A 85 12.84 5.31 -23.56
C VAL A 85 12.48 6.52 -22.69
N LYS A 86 12.08 7.61 -23.34
CA LYS A 86 11.68 8.83 -22.63
C LYS A 86 10.49 8.55 -21.71
N PRO A 87 10.47 9.07 -20.46
CA PRO A 87 9.37 8.84 -19.54
C PRO A 87 8.00 9.30 -20.07
N ALA A 88 7.97 10.35 -20.89
CA ALA A 88 6.74 10.79 -21.57
C ALA A 88 6.21 9.76 -22.59
N ASP A 89 7.10 9.04 -23.28
CA ASP A 89 6.71 7.98 -24.21
C ASP A 89 6.20 6.74 -23.45
N ILE A 90 6.84 6.39 -22.33
CA ILE A 90 6.35 5.33 -21.41
C ILE A 90 4.94 5.70 -20.90
N ARG A 91 4.77 6.95 -20.43
CA ARG A 91 3.46 7.46 -20.01
C ARG A 91 2.42 7.35 -21.11
N LYS A 92 2.79 7.68 -22.33
CA LYS A 92 1.88 7.58 -23.49
C LYS A 92 1.48 6.14 -23.76
N MET A 93 2.42 5.19 -23.79
CA MET A 93 2.13 3.78 -24.00
C MET A 93 1.21 3.21 -22.92
N ILE A 94 1.39 3.60 -21.65
CA ILE A 94 0.50 3.24 -20.54
C ILE A 94 -0.90 3.82 -20.76
N GLY A 95 -0.99 5.10 -21.15
CA GLY A 95 -2.26 5.78 -21.41
C GLY A 95 -3.00 5.21 -22.63
N ASP A 96 -2.29 4.86 -23.69
CA ASP A 96 -2.86 4.21 -24.88
C ASP A 96 -3.52 2.85 -24.56
N ALA A 97 -3.03 2.17 -23.52
CA ALA A 97 -3.65 0.95 -22.98
C ALA A 97 -4.84 1.22 -22.05
N GLY A 98 -5.18 2.48 -21.76
CA GLY A 98 -6.24 2.86 -20.82
C GLY A 98 -5.83 2.80 -19.35
N LEU A 99 -4.52 2.72 -19.06
CA LEU A 99 -3.97 2.66 -17.70
C LEU A 99 -3.44 4.03 -17.25
N TYR A 100 -3.27 4.16 -15.93
CA TYR A 100 -2.59 5.29 -15.29
C TYR A 100 -1.48 4.80 -14.36
N CYS A 101 -0.32 5.48 -14.36
CA CYS A 101 0.83 5.17 -13.51
C CYS A 101 0.98 6.23 -12.41
N PRO A 102 0.44 6.02 -11.20
CA PRO A 102 0.61 6.96 -10.09
C PRO A 102 1.90 6.76 -9.32
N SER A 103 2.55 5.61 -9.44
CA SER A 103 3.59 5.11 -8.54
C SER A 103 4.70 4.38 -9.28
N CYS A 104 5.93 4.51 -8.76
CA CYS A 104 7.10 3.79 -9.27
C CYS A 104 8.08 3.50 -8.13
N HIS A 105 8.71 2.33 -8.18
CA HIS A 105 9.79 1.95 -7.27
C HIS A 105 11.12 2.55 -7.72
N PHE A 106 11.78 3.26 -6.81
CA PHE A 106 13.14 3.78 -6.98
C PHE A 106 14.04 3.21 -5.88
N GLY A 107 15.20 2.67 -6.26
CA GLY A 107 16.19 2.20 -5.31
C GLY A 107 16.69 3.34 -4.41
N ILE A 108 17.01 3.02 -3.15
CA ILE A 108 17.54 4.03 -2.21
C ILE A 108 18.84 4.67 -2.73
N GLY A 109 19.69 3.88 -3.42
CA GLY A 109 20.90 4.39 -4.06
C GLY A 109 20.60 5.42 -5.15
N ASP A 110 19.58 5.16 -6.00
CA ASP A 110 19.16 6.12 -7.03
C ASP A 110 18.68 7.42 -6.41
N LEU A 111 17.82 7.33 -5.39
CA LEU A 111 17.29 8.50 -4.69
C LEU A 111 18.35 9.29 -3.92
N ARG A 112 19.41 8.64 -3.45
CA ARG A 112 20.52 9.28 -2.75
C ARG A 112 21.49 9.96 -3.72
N ASP A 113 21.90 9.25 -4.76
CA ASP A 113 23.04 9.61 -5.60
C ASP A 113 22.63 10.31 -6.92
N ASN A 114 21.40 10.06 -7.41
CA ASN A 114 20.89 10.56 -8.71
C ASN A 114 19.51 11.24 -8.55
N PHE A 115 19.31 11.98 -7.47
CA PHE A 115 18.00 12.52 -7.08
C PHE A 115 17.31 13.32 -8.17
N ASP A 116 18.02 14.26 -8.80
CA ASP A 116 17.43 15.16 -9.80
C ASP A 116 16.97 14.38 -11.04
N GLU A 117 17.74 13.40 -11.47
CA GLU A 117 17.36 12.52 -12.58
C GLU A 117 16.12 11.66 -12.23
N CYS A 118 16.06 11.13 -11.01
CA CYS A 118 14.88 10.39 -10.52
C CYS A 118 13.64 11.28 -10.54
N MET A 119 13.76 12.55 -10.14
CA MET A 119 12.63 13.48 -10.12
C MET A 119 12.21 13.90 -11.53
N GLU A 120 13.17 14.13 -12.44
CA GLU A 120 12.89 14.39 -13.86
C GLU A 120 12.11 13.22 -14.49
N TYR A 121 12.57 11.99 -14.25
CA TYR A 121 11.88 10.78 -14.70
C TYR A 121 10.45 10.70 -14.11
N ALA A 122 10.32 10.91 -12.81
CA ALA A 122 9.04 10.82 -12.10
C ALA A 122 8.03 11.86 -12.62
N HIS A 123 8.46 13.09 -12.84
CA HIS A 123 7.62 14.15 -13.42
C HIS A 123 7.25 13.85 -14.88
N GLY A 124 8.20 13.38 -15.69
CA GLY A 124 7.96 13.01 -17.09
C GLY A 124 6.95 11.86 -17.22
N LEU A 125 7.02 10.88 -16.33
CA LEU A 125 6.06 9.77 -16.26
C LEU A 125 4.70 10.21 -15.68
N GLY A 126 4.65 11.33 -14.95
CA GLY A 126 3.44 11.87 -14.34
C GLY A 126 3.08 11.21 -13.01
N LEU A 127 4.08 10.78 -12.24
CA LEU A 127 3.88 10.15 -10.95
C LEU A 127 3.32 11.13 -9.91
N THR A 128 2.58 10.61 -8.96
CA THR A 128 2.12 11.34 -7.77
C THR A 128 2.82 10.87 -6.50
N GLN A 129 3.49 9.73 -6.57
CA GLN A 129 4.27 9.15 -5.49
C GLN A 129 5.45 8.35 -6.02
N ILE A 130 6.52 8.32 -5.24
CA ILE A 130 7.62 7.39 -5.39
C ILE A 130 7.63 6.42 -4.21
N VAL A 131 8.09 5.20 -4.44
CA VAL A 131 8.22 4.18 -3.40
C VAL A 131 9.65 3.66 -3.40
N CYS A 132 10.27 3.65 -2.22
CA CYS A 132 11.55 2.98 -2.03
C CYS A 132 11.30 1.52 -1.63
N PRO A 133 11.89 0.53 -2.32
CA PRO A 133 11.64 -0.89 -2.02
C PRO A 133 12.31 -1.38 -0.74
N GLY A 134 13.15 -0.57 -0.11
CA GLY A 134 13.81 -0.91 1.15
C GLY A 134 14.89 0.07 1.52
N LEU A 135 15.26 0.06 2.80
CA LEU A 135 16.39 0.84 3.32
C LEU A 135 17.69 0.07 3.16
N ASP A 136 18.79 0.76 2.84
CA ASP A 136 20.13 0.21 2.73
C ASP A 136 20.93 0.40 4.03
N PRO A 137 21.89 -0.48 4.23
CA PRO A 137 21.87 -1.92 4.05
C PRO A 137 21.02 -2.56 5.13
N PRO A 138 20.65 -3.84 5.03
CA PRO A 138 20.02 -4.50 6.15
C PRO A 138 21.00 -4.47 7.33
N GLY A 139 20.60 -3.78 8.40
CA GLY A 139 21.40 -3.67 9.61
C GLY A 139 21.50 -5.00 10.36
N THR A 140 22.53 -5.12 11.18
CA THR A 140 22.69 -6.22 12.15
C THR A 140 22.18 -5.85 13.53
N LYS A 141 21.78 -4.56 13.73
CA LYS A 141 21.25 -3.99 14.96
C LYS A 141 20.06 -3.09 14.66
N ILE A 142 19.13 -3.00 15.58
CA ILE A 142 17.95 -2.14 15.48
C ILE A 142 18.35 -0.65 15.29
N SER A 143 19.41 -0.19 15.93
CA SER A 143 19.89 1.18 15.78
C SER A 143 20.26 1.54 14.34
N GLU A 144 20.77 0.58 13.55
CA GLU A 144 21.14 0.80 12.15
C GLU A 144 19.91 1.00 11.25
N TYR A 145 18.79 0.28 11.54
CA TYR A 145 17.52 0.49 10.86
C TYR A 145 16.91 1.86 11.19
N LYS A 146 16.99 2.30 12.46
CA LYS A 146 16.53 3.63 12.88
C LYS A 146 17.36 4.72 12.20
N GLU A 147 18.67 4.57 12.14
CA GLU A 147 19.57 5.51 11.44
C GLU A 147 19.27 5.57 9.92
N ALA A 148 19.04 4.41 9.29
CA ALA A 148 18.66 4.35 7.88
C ALA A 148 17.32 5.06 7.63
N ALA A 149 16.33 4.89 8.52
CA ALA A 149 15.05 5.60 8.45
C ALA A 149 15.22 7.12 8.60
N ASP A 150 16.10 7.59 9.50
CA ASP A 150 16.41 9.02 9.65
C ASP A 150 17.07 9.60 8.38
N LYS A 151 17.97 8.84 7.74
CA LYS A 151 18.56 9.23 6.44
C LYS A 151 17.48 9.29 5.35
N PHE A 152 16.53 8.35 5.36
CA PHE A 152 15.44 8.32 4.40
C PHE A 152 14.45 9.48 4.61
N ASN A 153 14.21 9.91 5.84
CA ASN A 153 13.41 11.12 6.13
C ASN A 153 13.97 12.35 5.38
N LYS A 154 15.29 12.51 5.32
CA LYS A 154 15.94 13.63 4.60
C LYS A 154 15.75 13.55 3.08
N ILE A 155 15.74 12.33 2.51
CA ILE A 155 15.39 12.13 1.10
C ILE A 155 13.91 12.49 0.88
N ALA A 156 13.03 12.05 1.77
CA ALA A 156 11.60 12.32 1.66
C ALA A 156 11.23 13.81 1.76
N GLU A 157 12.01 14.62 2.51
CA GLU A 157 11.89 16.09 2.51
C GLU A 157 12.13 16.67 1.11
N LYS A 158 13.16 16.19 0.41
CA LYS A 158 13.47 16.61 -0.96
C LYS A 158 12.36 16.18 -1.92
N VAL A 159 11.87 14.93 -1.81
CA VAL A 159 10.76 14.41 -2.63
C VAL A 159 9.49 15.24 -2.44
N LYS A 160 9.17 15.60 -1.18
CA LYS A 160 8.06 16.50 -0.87
C LYS A 160 8.24 17.89 -1.49
N SER A 161 9.45 18.43 -1.45
CA SER A 161 9.79 19.71 -2.09
C SER A 161 9.66 19.66 -3.61
N ALA A 162 9.88 18.48 -4.22
CA ALA A 162 9.62 18.22 -5.63
C ALA A 162 8.12 17.95 -5.95
N GLY A 163 7.22 18.11 -4.98
CA GLY A 163 5.76 18.00 -5.17
C GLY A 163 5.22 16.57 -5.16
N MET A 164 5.99 15.58 -4.70
CA MET A 164 5.59 14.18 -4.68
C MET A 164 5.49 13.62 -3.26
N ARG A 165 4.79 12.50 -3.11
CA ARG A 165 4.71 11.74 -1.86
C ARG A 165 5.74 10.62 -1.86
N THR A 166 6.22 10.27 -0.67
CA THR A 166 7.20 9.20 -0.48
C THR A 166 6.56 7.99 0.19
N GLY A 167 6.78 6.80 -0.38
CA GLY A 167 6.47 5.51 0.20
C GLY A 167 7.74 4.72 0.56
N LEU A 168 7.64 3.89 1.60
CA LEU A 168 8.62 2.83 1.89
C LEU A 168 7.90 1.49 1.84
N HIS A 169 8.40 0.58 1.01
CA HIS A 169 7.89 -0.78 0.89
C HIS A 169 8.57 -1.71 1.90
N ASN A 170 7.83 -2.67 2.44
CA ASN A 170 8.37 -3.73 3.28
C ASN A 170 8.41 -5.07 2.54
N HIS A 171 9.33 -5.92 2.97
CA HIS A 171 9.39 -7.34 2.65
C HIS A 171 9.23 -8.15 3.94
N GLN A 172 9.42 -9.46 3.85
CA GLN A 172 9.38 -10.36 5.01
C GLN A 172 10.49 -10.08 6.03
N LYS A 173 11.67 -9.63 5.59
CA LYS A 173 12.83 -9.37 6.46
C LYS A 173 12.58 -8.31 7.52
N GLU A 174 11.75 -7.30 7.24
CA GLU A 174 11.38 -6.27 8.21
C GLU A 174 10.46 -6.81 9.32
N PHE A 175 9.90 -8.01 9.13
CA PHE A 175 9.08 -8.69 10.14
C PHE A 175 9.87 -9.69 11.00
N ALA A 176 11.20 -9.58 11.04
CA ALA A 176 12.05 -10.30 11.98
C ALA A 176 12.23 -9.52 13.28
N MET A 177 12.48 -10.27 14.36
CA MET A 177 12.89 -9.71 15.66
C MET A 177 14.39 -9.50 15.65
N LEU A 178 14.84 -8.33 16.10
CA LEU A 178 16.25 -7.98 16.25
C LEU A 178 16.41 -7.14 17.52
N ASP A 179 17.39 -7.46 18.37
CA ASP A 179 17.62 -6.78 19.66
C ASP A 179 16.36 -6.69 20.55
N GLY A 180 15.43 -7.65 20.43
CA GLY A 180 14.18 -7.68 21.18
C GLY A 180 13.05 -6.78 20.66
N GLU A 181 13.24 -6.12 19.51
CA GLU A 181 12.26 -5.25 18.84
C GLU A 181 11.93 -5.79 17.44
N LEU A 182 10.68 -5.64 16.99
CA LEU A 182 10.32 -5.94 15.60
C LEU A 182 10.90 -4.86 14.68
N ILE A 183 11.69 -5.24 13.69
CA ILE A 183 12.34 -4.30 12.76
C ILE A 183 11.32 -3.36 12.13
N TYR A 184 10.17 -3.88 11.70
CA TYR A 184 9.10 -3.06 11.11
C TYR A 184 8.62 -1.96 12.05
N ASP A 185 8.40 -2.27 13.33
CA ASP A 185 7.95 -1.29 14.33
C ASP A 185 9.04 -0.25 14.64
N ALA A 186 10.29 -0.68 14.67
CA ALA A 186 11.44 0.21 14.84
C ALA A 186 11.55 1.24 13.70
N ILE A 187 11.41 0.78 12.45
CA ILE A 187 11.38 1.64 11.25
C ILE A 187 10.19 2.59 11.32
N MET A 188 8.99 2.08 11.62
CA MET A 188 7.77 2.90 11.75
C MET A 188 7.91 4.01 12.79
N GLY A 189 8.61 3.72 13.91
CA GLY A 189 8.88 4.70 14.97
C GLY A 189 9.88 5.77 14.59
N ALA A 190 10.85 5.46 13.73
CA ALA A 190 11.90 6.39 13.28
C ALA A 190 11.50 7.23 12.06
N LEU A 191 10.56 6.75 11.24
CA LEU A 191 10.07 7.50 10.07
C LEU A 191 9.14 8.64 10.48
N ASP A 192 9.39 9.85 9.97
CA ASP A 192 8.43 10.96 10.04
C ASP A 192 7.18 10.64 9.20
N GLY A 193 6.07 10.43 9.89
CA GLY A 193 4.79 10.11 9.25
C GLY A 193 4.19 11.21 8.37
N ASN A 194 4.71 12.46 8.43
CA ASN A 194 4.31 13.55 7.53
C ASN A 194 5.11 13.54 6.22
N LEU A 195 6.22 12.82 6.19
CA LEU A 195 7.12 12.70 5.04
C LEU A 195 7.01 11.35 4.35
N VAL A 196 7.04 10.27 5.14
CA VAL A 196 7.07 8.89 4.63
C VAL A 196 5.83 8.13 5.06
N LYS A 197 5.17 7.52 4.09
CA LYS A 197 4.09 6.56 4.30
C LYS A 197 4.58 5.16 3.93
N MET A 198 3.93 4.12 4.46
CA MET A 198 4.29 2.75 4.10
C MET A 198 3.50 2.27 2.88
N GLN A 199 4.14 1.47 2.05
CA GLN A 199 3.49 0.57 1.12
C GLN A 199 3.54 -0.83 1.73
N PHE A 200 2.39 -1.38 2.10
CA PHE A 200 2.33 -2.63 2.84
C PHE A 200 2.30 -3.84 1.89
N GLN A 201 3.24 -4.78 2.06
CA GLN A 201 3.25 -6.07 1.34
C GLN A 201 2.48 -7.12 2.12
N THR A 202 1.41 -7.68 1.52
CA THR A 202 0.55 -8.68 2.19
C THR A 202 1.19 -10.06 2.34
N GLU A 203 2.26 -10.37 1.61
CA GLU A 203 3.01 -11.62 1.72
C GLU A 203 3.45 -11.97 3.15
N VAL A 204 3.59 -10.96 4.02
CA VAL A 204 3.93 -11.17 5.44
C VAL A 204 2.89 -11.99 6.21
N ILE A 205 1.73 -12.26 5.61
CA ILE A 205 0.75 -13.22 6.14
C ILE A 205 1.35 -14.62 6.27
N THR A 206 2.31 -14.99 5.43
CA THR A 206 3.04 -16.27 5.50
C THR A 206 3.91 -16.40 6.76
N LEU A 207 4.17 -15.28 7.44
CA LEU A 207 4.83 -15.20 8.74
C LEU A 207 3.83 -15.02 9.90
N GLY A 208 2.51 -14.97 9.61
CA GLY A 208 1.45 -14.78 10.59
C GLY A 208 1.07 -13.31 10.85
N TYR A 209 1.64 -12.36 10.12
CA TYR A 209 1.32 -10.94 10.28
C TYR A 209 0.20 -10.51 9.35
N ARG A 210 -0.83 -9.83 9.90
CA ARG A 210 -2.00 -9.37 9.13
C ARG A 210 -1.90 -7.88 8.85
N ALA A 211 -2.12 -7.48 7.60
CA ALA A 211 -2.16 -6.08 7.20
C ALA A 211 -3.17 -5.25 8.01
N SER A 212 -4.35 -5.79 8.28
CA SER A 212 -5.42 -5.15 9.07
C SER A 212 -4.95 -4.72 10.46
N THR A 213 -4.12 -5.54 11.12
CA THR A 213 -3.51 -5.21 12.41
C THR A 213 -2.64 -3.95 12.31
N TYR A 214 -1.79 -3.86 11.27
CA TYR A 214 -0.88 -2.72 11.08
C TYR A 214 -1.61 -1.47 10.63
N PHE A 215 -2.61 -1.59 9.77
CA PHE A 215 -3.44 -0.46 9.36
C PHE A 215 -4.18 0.18 10.54
N THR A 216 -4.64 -0.63 11.49
CA THR A 216 -5.30 -0.17 12.72
C THR A 216 -4.29 0.37 13.74
N LYS A 217 -3.13 -0.28 13.88
CA LYS A 217 -2.05 0.14 14.79
C LYS A 217 -1.44 1.48 14.38
N TYR A 218 -1.35 1.75 13.09
CA TYR A 218 -0.72 2.95 12.53
C TYR A 218 -1.66 3.72 11.58
N PRO A 219 -2.73 4.34 12.11
CA PRO A 219 -3.73 5.00 11.27
C PRO A 219 -3.12 6.14 10.44
N GLY A 220 -3.53 6.21 9.17
CA GLY A 220 -3.06 7.24 8.23
C GLY A 220 -1.58 7.12 7.80
N ARG A 221 -0.89 6.02 8.16
CA ARG A 221 0.54 5.84 7.87
C ARG A 221 0.82 5.08 6.58
N PHE A 222 -0.21 4.75 5.77
CA PHE A 222 -0.05 3.95 4.55
C PHE A 222 -0.48 4.73 3.31
N ILE A 223 0.26 4.56 2.21
CA ILE A 223 0.01 5.22 0.91
C ILE A 223 -0.55 4.23 -0.10
N SER A 224 -0.08 3.00 -0.06
CA SER A 224 -0.46 1.92 -0.94
C SER A 224 -0.29 0.55 -0.28
N ALA A 225 -0.78 -0.49 -0.94
CA ALA A 225 -0.51 -1.87 -0.54
C ALA A 225 -0.29 -2.75 -1.77
N HIS A 226 0.65 -3.69 -1.64
CA HIS A 226 0.81 -4.79 -2.57
C HIS A 226 -0.04 -5.97 -2.13
N LEU A 227 -0.85 -6.45 -3.07
CA LEU A 227 -1.82 -7.52 -2.83
C LEU A 227 -1.29 -8.83 -3.40
N SER A 228 -1.10 -9.80 -2.54
CA SER A 228 -0.88 -11.21 -2.86
C SER A 228 -1.61 -12.07 -1.84
N ASP A 229 -2.07 -13.24 -2.24
CA ASP A 229 -2.75 -14.16 -1.34
C ASP A 229 -2.07 -15.53 -1.32
N TRP A 230 -2.19 -16.23 -0.21
CA TRP A 230 -1.40 -17.41 0.08
C TRP A 230 -2.25 -18.44 0.82
N THR A 231 -2.08 -19.71 0.49
CA THR A 231 -2.68 -20.81 1.25
C THR A 231 -1.98 -20.99 2.60
N ALA A 232 -2.57 -21.79 3.48
CA ALA A 232 -1.98 -22.12 4.78
C ALA A 232 -0.61 -22.84 4.66
N ASP A 233 -0.39 -23.58 3.56
CA ASP A 233 0.88 -24.22 3.21
C ASP A 233 1.81 -23.32 2.39
N LYS A 234 1.55 -22.00 2.40
CA LYS A 234 2.39 -20.95 1.81
C LYS A 234 2.57 -21.04 0.28
N LYS A 235 1.56 -21.48 -0.43
CA LYS A 235 1.52 -21.38 -1.89
C LYS A 235 0.78 -20.13 -2.30
N GLN A 236 1.31 -19.41 -3.26
CA GLN A 236 0.65 -18.23 -3.82
C GLN A 236 -0.57 -18.66 -4.64
N VAL A 237 -1.69 -17.99 -4.41
CA VAL A 237 -2.97 -18.24 -5.09
C VAL A 237 -3.62 -16.89 -5.44
N PRO A 238 -4.60 -16.86 -6.37
CA PRO A 238 -5.33 -15.62 -6.64
C PRO A 238 -5.89 -14.98 -5.37
N VAL A 239 -5.94 -13.65 -5.34
CA VAL A 239 -6.57 -12.88 -4.26
C VAL A 239 -7.98 -13.38 -4.03
N GLY A 240 -8.30 -13.69 -2.78
CA GLY A 240 -9.58 -14.25 -2.36
C GLY A 240 -9.64 -15.78 -2.29
N GLN A 241 -8.58 -16.48 -2.68
CA GLN A 241 -8.49 -17.94 -2.61
C GLN A 241 -7.52 -18.43 -1.52
N GLY A 242 -6.89 -17.51 -0.79
CA GLY A 242 -5.95 -17.79 0.28
C GLY A 242 -6.53 -17.58 1.68
N VAL A 243 -5.64 -17.27 2.63
CA VAL A 243 -5.98 -17.14 4.06
C VAL A 243 -6.30 -15.71 4.49
N ILE A 244 -6.16 -14.72 3.60
CA ILE A 244 -6.40 -13.32 3.95
C ILE A 244 -7.90 -13.02 3.93
N ASP A 245 -8.43 -12.46 5.03
CA ASP A 245 -9.76 -11.87 5.04
C ASP A 245 -9.73 -10.51 4.36
N TRP A 246 -10.09 -10.50 3.07
CA TRP A 246 -10.05 -9.30 2.24
C TRP A 246 -11.11 -8.27 2.61
N LYS A 247 -12.23 -8.67 3.23
CA LYS A 247 -13.22 -7.71 3.75
C LYS A 247 -12.66 -6.96 4.95
N GLU A 248 -12.03 -7.68 5.87
CA GLU A 248 -11.31 -7.08 7.00
C GLU A 248 -10.17 -6.19 6.50
N PHE A 249 -9.38 -6.68 5.52
CA PHE A 249 -8.27 -5.93 4.91
C PHE A 249 -8.73 -4.57 4.38
N PHE A 250 -9.73 -4.54 3.49
CA PHE A 250 -10.19 -3.30 2.87
C PHE A 250 -10.87 -2.36 3.87
N ALA A 251 -11.59 -2.88 4.87
CA ALA A 251 -12.14 -2.08 5.95
C ALA A 251 -11.04 -1.39 6.76
N ALA A 252 -9.98 -2.13 7.14
CA ALA A 252 -8.85 -1.58 7.89
C ALA A 252 -7.96 -0.67 7.03
N ALA A 253 -7.81 -0.93 5.74
CA ALA A 253 -7.03 -0.12 4.80
C ALA A 253 -7.50 1.34 4.76
N LYS A 254 -8.80 1.58 4.94
CA LYS A 254 -9.38 2.91 5.09
C LYS A 254 -8.79 3.65 6.30
N THR A 255 -8.75 2.99 7.45
CA THR A 255 -8.13 3.52 8.67
C THR A 255 -6.64 3.77 8.49
N GLY A 256 -5.95 2.85 7.81
CA GLY A 256 -4.54 2.98 7.44
C GLY A 256 -4.23 4.15 6.50
N GLY A 257 -5.23 4.66 5.79
CA GLY A 257 -5.09 5.77 4.83
C GLY A 257 -4.60 5.33 3.45
N VAL A 258 -4.68 4.01 3.13
CA VAL A 258 -4.26 3.44 1.84
C VAL A 258 -5.04 4.09 0.70
N LYS A 259 -4.35 4.47 -0.38
CA LYS A 259 -4.94 5.14 -1.56
C LYS A 259 -4.90 4.29 -2.82
N ASN A 260 -3.88 3.45 -2.97
CA ASN A 260 -3.67 2.63 -4.15
C ASN A 260 -3.42 1.17 -3.75
N PHE A 261 -3.95 0.25 -4.53
CA PHE A 261 -3.75 -1.19 -4.38
C PHE A 261 -3.14 -1.73 -5.66
N PHE A 262 -2.02 -2.46 -5.53
CA PHE A 262 -1.33 -3.07 -6.66
C PHE A 262 -1.20 -4.57 -6.41
N VAL A 263 -1.75 -5.38 -7.29
CA VAL A 263 -1.53 -6.82 -7.25
C VAL A 263 -0.09 -7.10 -7.64
N GLU A 264 0.62 -7.88 -6.81
CA GLU A 264 2.00 -8.29 -7.02
C GLU A 264 2.14 -9.78 -6.80
N MET A 265 2.09 -10.55 -7.88
CA MET A 265 2.09 -12.02 -7.84
C MET A 265 2.47 -12.62 -9.20
N ASN A 266 2.51 -13.95 -9.27
CA ASN A 266 2.74 -14.67 -10.52
C ASN A 266 1.62 -14.36 -11.53
N LEU A 267 1.99 -14.30 -12.82
CA LEU A 267 1.11 -13.84 -13.89
C LEU A 267 -0.22 -14.62 -13.97
N GLU A 268 -0.20 -15.93 -13.75
CA GLU A 268 -1.36 -16.80 -13.80
C GLU A 268 -2.46 -16.40 -12.80
N ASN A 269 -2.10 -15.70 -11.73
CA ASN A 269 -3.03 -15.30 -10.67
C ASN A 269 -3.68 -13.93 -10.91
N PHE A 270 -3.19 -13.12 -11.87
CA PHE A 270 -3.64 -11.71 -12.02
C PHE A 270 -5.11 -11.60 -12.42
N LYS A 271 -5.57 -12.39 -13.41
CA LYS A 271 -6.92 -12.27 -13.95
C LYS A 271 -8.00 -12.56 -12.90
N ASP A 272 -7.84 -13.65 -12.16
CA ASP A 272 -8.80 -14.06 -11.13
C ASP A 272 -8.75 -13.11 -9.93
N SER A 273 -7.56 -12.60 -9.60
CA SER A 273 -7.38 -11.58 -8.57
C SER A 273 -8.12 -10.28 -8.91
N ALA A 274 -7.98 -9.77 -10.13
CA ALA A 274 -8.71 -8.59 -10.58
C ALA A 274 -10.23 -8.79 -10.48
N SER A 275 -10.73 -9.94 -10.98
CA SER A 275 -12.15 -10.29 -10.94
C SER A 275 -12.70 -10.33 -9.51
N TYR A 276 -11.97 -10.95 -8.58
CA TYR A 276 -12.38 -11.02 -7.16
C TYR A 276 -12.40 -9.63 -6.51
N ILE A 277 -11.34 -8.84 -6.70
CA ILE A 277 -11.21 -7.52 -6.08
C ILE A 277 -12.33 -6.59 -6.59
N HIS A 278 -12.61 -6.60 -7.90
CA HIS A 278 -13.73 -5.82 -8.47
C HIS A 278 -15.08 -6.28 -7.93
N GLY A 279 -15.30 -7.59 -7.77
CA GLY A 279 -16.51 -8.11 -7.15
C GLY A 279 -16.69 -7.68 -5.69
N LEU A 280 -15.59 -7.47 -4.97
CA LEU A 280 -15.60 -7.05 -3.57
C LEU A 280 -15.76 -5.53 -3.40
N LEU A 281 -15.16 -4.73 -4.27
CA LEU A 281 -15.11 -3.26 -4.17
C LEU A 281 -16.16 -2.54 -5.03
N GLY A 282 -16.71 -3.23 -5.99
CA GLY A 282 -17.56 -2.69 -7.02
C GLY A 282 -18.93 -2.62 -6.96
#